data_069b4fbcf8e9e12505d0d0e58ed1fb5e
#
_entry.id   069b4fbcf8e9e12505d0d0e58ed1fb5e
#
_cell.length_a   1.000
_cell.length_b   1.000
_cell.length_c   1.000
_cell.angle_alpha   90.00
_cell.angle_beta   90.00
_cell.angle_gamma   90.00
#
_symmetry.space_group_name_H-M   'P 1'
#
loop_
_entity.id
_entity.type
_entity.pdbx_description
1 polymer ?
#
loop_
_entity_poly.entity_id
_entity_poly.type
_entity_poly.pdbx_seq_one_letter_code
_entity_poly.pdbx_strand_id
1 'polypeptide(L)'
;MSKQLLLMELVCPHCDAPLTHGNRVRLDARVRETGQEGEVLLSAIFGDYSVESDLQVAEGMTVDFACPGCEAGLTLPVTCKICRAPMAALNLARGGYIEFCSRRGCRAHGIGGVGDIDDLMGLVNRMLDTPYD
;
A
#
# COMPACT_ATOMS: atom_id res chain seq x y z
N MET A 1 -19.14 -1.13 21.26
CA MET A 1 -19.28 -1.71 19.95
C MET A 1 -17.91 -1.94 19.36
N SER A 2 -17.58 -3.12 19.03
CA SER A 2 -16.29 -3.35 18.41
C SER A 2 -16.33 -3.02 16.94
N LYS A 3 -15.22 -2.62 16.42
CA LYS A 3 -15.11 -2.25 15.04
C LYS A 3 -13.92 -3.00 14.47
N GLN A 4 -14.17 -3.85 13.53
CA GLN A 4 -13.09 -4.56 12.88
C GLN A 4 -12.55 -3.72 11.75
N LEU A 5 -11.24 -3.74 11.60
CA LEU A 5 -10.56 -3.03 10.53
C LEU A 5 -10.15 -4.02 9.48
N LEU A 6 -10.10 -3.58 8.24
CA LEU A 6 -9.65 -4.42 7.15
C LEU A 6 -8.13 -4.47 7.17
N LEU A 7 -7.59 -5.57 7.66
CA LEU A 7 -6.16 -5.82 7.66
C LEU A 7 -5.80 -6.54 6.37
N MET A 8 -4.88 -5.97 5.60
CA MET A 8 -4.49 -6.50 4.31
C MET A 8 -3.26 -7.37 4.44
N GLU A 9 -3.30 -8.57 3.86
CA GLU A 9 -2.12 -9.39 3.73
C GLU A 9 -1.52 -9.13 2.37
N LEU A 10 -0.39 -8.44 2.34
CA LEU A 10 0.24 -7.99 1.11
C LEU A 10 1.51 -8.77 0.83
N VAL A 11 1.73 -9.03 -0.45
CA VAL A 11 2.90 -9.76 -0.92
C VAL A 11 3.53 -8.99 -2.08
N CYS A 12 4.81 -9.25 -2.31
CA CYS A 12 5.52 -8.66 -3.44
C CYS A 12 4.97 -9.19 -4.75
N PRO A 13 4.62 -8.34 -5.72
CA PRO A 13 4.12 -8.80 -7.01
C PRO A 13 5.17 -9.52 -7.85
N HIS A 14 6.43 -9.44 -7.50
CA HIS A 14 7.50 -10.07 -8.27
C HIS A 14 7.99 -11.39 -7.67
N CYS A 15 8.08 -11.51 -6.35
CA CYS A 15 8.61 -12.72 -5.72
C CYS A 15 7.65 -13.39 -4.75
N ASP A 16 6.44 -12.83 -4.56
CA ASP A 16 5.42 -13.34 -3.66
C ASP A 16 5.82 -13.38 -2.19
N ALA A 17 6.92 -12.74 -1.82
CA ALA A 17 7.30 -12.70 -0.41
C ALA A 17 6.29 -11.92 0.40
N PRO A 18 5.94 -12.37 1.61
CA PRO A 18 5.04 -11.62 2.47
C PRO A 18 5.65 -10.29 2.87
N LEU A 19 4.87 -9.22 2.74
CA LEU A 19 5.31 -7.88 3.13
C LEU A 19 4.58 -7.38 4.37
N THR A 20 3.46 -8.00 4.72
CA THR A 20 2.72 -7.65 5.94
C THR A 20 3.26 -8.46 7.10
N HIS A 21 3.64 -7.76 8.17
CA HIS A 21 4.10 -8.35 9.41
C HIS A 21 3.31 -7.71 10.55
N GLY A 22 2.42 -8.46 11.15
CA GLY A 22 1.47 -7.91 12.11
C GLY A 22 0.51 -6.97 11.41
N ASN A 23 0.52 -5.70 11.79
CA ASN A 23 -0.32 -4.69 11.15
C ASN A 23 0.52 -3.68 10.34
N ARG A 24 1.75 -4.02 9.99
CA ARG A 24 2.65 -3.16 9.23
C ARG A 24 3.11 -3.83 7.95
N VAL A 25 3.34 -3.02 6.94
CA VAL A 25 3.92 -3.46 5.67
C VAL A 25 5.32 -2.87 5.58
N ARG A 26 6.33 -3.73 5.44
CA ARG A 26 7.72 -3.31 5.41
C ARG A 26 8.21 -3.23 3.98
N LEU A 27 8.73 -2.08 3.58
CA LEU A 27 9.26 -1.85 2.24
C LEU A 27 10.57 -1.10 2.32
N ASP A 28 11.45 -1.33 1.35
CA ASP A 28 12.60 -0.47 1.12
C ASP A 28 12.11 0.76 0.38
N ALA A 29 12.75 1.89 0.61
CA ALA A 29 12.32 3.15 0.04
C ALA A 29 13.49 4.04 -0.31
N ARG A 30 13.32 4.85 -1.35
CA ARG A 30 14.28 5.85 -1.76
C ARG A 30 13.52 7.13 -2.09
N VAL A 31 13.93 8.23 -1.49
CA VAL A 31 13.33 9.53 -1.77
C VAL A 31 13.92 10.05 -3.06
N ARG A 32 13.08 10.29 -4.08
CA ARG A 32 13.59 10.73 -5.39
C ARG A 32 14.33 12.03 -5.33
N GLU A 33 13.80 13.00 -4.61
CA GLU A 33 14.34 14.35 -4.60
C GLU A 33 15.69 14.45 -3.89
N THR A 34 15.95 13.59 -2.92
CA THR A 34 17.17 13.64 -2.12
C THR A 34 18.11 12.46 -2.36
N GLY A 35 17.59 11.36 -2.90
CA GLY A 35 18.36 10.13 -3.04
C GLY A 35 18.56 9.35 -1.76
N GLN A 36 17.98 9.80 -0.64
CA GLN A 36 18.11 9.11 0.64
C GLN A 36 17.40 7.76 0.59
N GLU A 37 18.06 6.73 1.06
CA GLU A 37 17.52 5.38 1.07
C GLU A 37 17.28 4.91 2.50
N GLY A 38 16.30 4.06 2.69
CA GLY A 38 16.00 3.49 4.00
C GLY A 38 14.79 2.58 3.93
N GLU A 39 14.17 2.39 5.08
CA GLU A 39 13.05 1.48 5.21
C GLU A 39 11.83 2.24 5.66
N VAL A 40 10.66 1.85 5.19
CA VAL A 40 9.39 2.40 5.64
C VAL A 40 8.50 1.28 6.15
N LEU A 41 7.70 1.60 7.15
CA LEU A 41 6.64 0.74 7.64
C LEU A 41 5.32 1.47 7.39
N LEU A 42 4.52 0.90 6.51
CA LEU A 42 3.20 1.43 6.21
C LEU A 42 2.17 0.67 7.03
N SER A 43 1.01 1.24 7.23
CA SER A 43 -0.07 0.50 7.86
C SER A 43 -0.63 -0.53 6.89
N ALA A 44 -0.87 -1.74 7.37
CA ALA A 44 -1.55 -2.78 6.60
C ALA A 44 -3.08 -2.66 6.74
N ILE A 45 -3.56 -1.67 7.47
CA ILE A 45 -5.00 -1.46 7.65
C ILE A 45 -5.50 -0.55 6.54
N PHE A 46 -6.47 -1.04 5.78
CA PHE A 46 -7.01 -0.28 4.65
C PHE A 46 -7.63 1.03 5.16
N GLY A 47 -7.24 2.12 4.55
CA GLY A 47 -7.69 3.46 4.95
C GLY A 47 -6.84 4.14 6.00
N ASP A 48 -5.87 3.44 6.60
CA ASP A 48 -4.93 4.04 7.53
C ASP A 48 -3.68 4.44 6.76
N TYR A 49 -3.37 5.74 6.76
CA TYR A 49 -2.24 6.28 5.99
C TYR A 49 -1.01 6.55 6.85
N SER A 50 -0.95 5.98 8.05
CA SER A 50 0.20 6.20 8.92
C SER A 50 1.46 5.51 8.38
N VAL A 51 2.59 6.17 8.55
CA VAL A 51 3.89 5.72 8.05
C VAL A 51 4.93 5.92 9.15
N GLU A 52 5.76 4.90 9.37
CA GLU A 52 6.90 5.02 10.27
C GLU A 52 8.16 4.85 9.45
N SER A 53 9.11 5.76 9.58
CA SER A 53 10.37 5.68 8.85
C SER A 53 11.40 6.65 9.44
N ASP A 54 12.69 6.27 9.30
CA ASP A 54 13.77 7.18 9.62
C ASP A 54 14.08 8.12 8.45
N LEU A 55 13.45 7.90 7.30
CA LEU A 55 13.65 8.75 6.15
C LEU A 55 12.97 10.10 6.35
N GLN A 56 13.64 11.15 5.91
CA GLN A 56 13.05 12.48 5.95
C GLN A 56 12.35 12.74 4.62
N VAL A 57 11.05 12.59 4.62
CA VAL A 57 10.24 12.82 3.44
C VAL A 57 9.34 14.00 3.71
N ALA A 58 9.65 15.12 3.10
CA ALA A 58 8.80 16.30 3.22
C ALA A 58 7.54 16.12 2.38
N GLU A 59 6.49 16.84 2.75
CA GLU A 59 5.27 16.79 1.97
C GLU A 59 5.53 17.21 0.53
N GLY A 60 4.97 16.49 -0.40
CA GLY A 60 5.19 16.71 -1.84
C GLY A 60 6.35 15.91 -2.42
N MET A 61 7.21 15.34 -1.61
CA MET A 61 8.28 14.48 -2.11
C MET A 61 7.76 13.11 -2.53
N THR A 62 8.45 12.51 -3.49
CA THR A 62 8.08 11.22 -4.08
C THR A 62 9.02 10.14 -3.59
N VAL A 63 8.47 8.98 -3.27
CA VAL A 63 9.25 7.86 -2.77
C VAL A 63 9.11 6.68 -3.74
N ASP A 64 10.24 6.08 -4.10
CA ASP A 64 10.25 4.84 -4.87
C ASP A 64 10.36 3.69 -3.87
N PHE A 65 9.44 2.76 -3.95
CA PHE A 65 9.39 1.61 -3.06
C PHE A 65 9.95 0.37 -3.74
N ALA A 66 10.54 -0.51 -2.97
CA ALA A 66 11.07 -1.77 -3.47
C ALA A 66 10.82 -2.88 -2.45
N CYS A 67 10.77 -4.12 -2.95
CA CYS A 67 10.63 -5.27 -2.08
C CYS A 67 11.93 -5.52 -1.32
N PRO A 68 11.91 -5.64 0.01
CA PRO A 68 13.15 -5.89 0.75
C PRO A 68 13.73 -7.28 0.48
N GLY A 69 12.95 -8.21 -0.06
CA GLY A 69 13.44 -9.55 -0.36
C GLY A 69 14.12 -9.68 -1.71
N CYS A 70 13.45 -9.23 -2.78
CA CYS A 70 13.99 -9.37 -4.14
C CYS A 70 14.52 -8.06 -4.73
N GLU A 71 14.36 -6.96 -4.00
CA GLU A 71 14.83 -5.63 -4.42
C GLU A 71 14.15 -5.08 -5.68
N ALA A 72 13.09 -5.71 -6.16
CA ALA A 72 12.38 -5.22 -7.33
C ALA A 72 11.59 -3.96 -7.01
N GLY A 73 11.60 -3.02 -7.94
CA GLY A 73 10.81 -1.80 -7.78
C GLY A 73 9.32 -2.07 -7.86
N LEU A 74 8.58 -1.34 -7.06
CA LEU A 74 7.12 -1.51 -6.96
C LEU A 74 6.37 -0.38 -7.65
N THR A 75 7.08 0.52 -8.32
CA THR A 75 6.48 1.63 -9.04
C THR A 75 5.84 1.15 -10.33
N LEU A 76 4.63 1.61 -10.59
CA LEU A 76 3.90 1.27 -11.80
C LEU A 76 4.17 2.30 -12.91
N PRO A 77 3.94 1.93 -14.17
CA PRO A 77 4.04 2.89 -15.29
C PRO A 77 2.81 3.80 -15.40
N VAL A 78 2.00 3.89 -14.37
CA VAL A 78 0.84 4.76 -14.35
C VAL A 78 1.02 5.84 -13.30
N THR A 79 0.37 6.97 -13.51
CA THR A 79 0.49 8.11 -12.61
C THR A 79 -0.81 8.37 -11.88
N CYS A 80 -0.68 8.99 -10.72
CA CYS A 80 -1.83 9.37 -9.91
C CYS A 80 -2.68 10.40 -10.65
N LYS A 81 -3.99 10.20 -10.66
CA LYS A 81 -4.90 11.12 -11.34
C LYS A 81 -5.06 12.44 -10.59
N ILE A 82 -4.67 12.46 -9.33
CA ILE A 82 -4.82 13.65 -8.49
C ILE A 82 -3.56 14.51 -8.55
N CYS A 83 -2.38 13.94 -8.31
CA CYS A 83 -1.14 14.71 -8.23
C CYS A 83 -0.11 14.36 -9.29
N ARG A 84 -0.39 13.39 -10.15
CA ARG A 84 0.44 12.94 -11.26
C ARG A 84 1.77 12.29 -10.87
N ALA A 85 1.98 12.00 -9.61
CA ALA A 85 3.15 11.22 -9.19
C ALA A 85 2.96 9.75 -9.61
N PRO A 86 4.06 8.98 -9.72
CA PRO A 86 3.94 7.57 -10.03
C PRO A 86 3.15 6.84 -8.96
N MET A 87 2.39 5.83 -9.35
CA MET A 87 1.68 4.97 -8.41
C MET A 87 2.56 3.76 -8.09
N ALA A 88 2.37 3.19 -6.93
CA ALA A 88 2.99 1.93 -6.54
C ALA A 88 1.91 0.89 -6.29
N ALA A 89 2.24 -0.38 -6.41
CA ALA A 89 1.28 -1.45 -6.21
C ALA A 89 1.89 -2.62 -5.45
N LEU A 90 1.06 -3.25 -4.64
CA LEU A 90 1.36 -4.48 -3.93
C LEU A 90 0.21 -5.45 -4.20
N ASN A 91 0.53 -6.74 -4.24
CA ASN A 91 -0.51 -7.74 -4.44
C ASN A 91 -1.14 -8.13 -3.11
N LEU A 92 -2.41 -8.45 -3.15
CA LEU A 92 -3.09 -9.06 -2.03
C LEU A 92 -2.82 -10.56 -2.07
N ALA A 93 -2.57 -11.18 -0.93
CA ALA A 93 -2.23 -12.60 -0.87
C ALA A 93 -3.33 -13.49 -1.46
N ARG A 94 -4.58 -13.03 -1.40
CA ARG A 94 -5.70 -13.82 -1.89
C ARG A 94 -6.15 -13.44 -3.30
N GLY A 95 -5.37 -12.65 -4.01
CA GLY A 95 -5.69 -12.20 -5.34
C GLY A 95 -6.09 -10.74 -5.38
N GLY A 96 -5.79 -10.08 -6.47
CA GLY A 96 -5.97 -8.65 -6.60
C GLY A 96 -4.76 -7.88 -6.11
N TYR A 97 -4.87 -6.57 -6.12
CA TYR A 97 -3.77 -5.71 -5.72
C TYR A 97 -4.30 -4.39 -5.15
N ILE A 98 -3.45 -3.69 -4.43
CA ILE A 98 -3.72 -2.31 -4.04
C ILE A 98 -2.77 -1.40 -4.78
N GLU A 99 -3.23 -0.20 -5.08
CA GLU A 99 -2.42 0.84 -5.66
C GLU A 99 -2.44 2.03 -4.72
N PHE A 100 -1.32 2.72 -4.61
CA PHE A 100 -1.27 3.93 -3.80
C PHE A 100 -0.29 4.93 -4.41
N CYS A 101 -0.52 6.21 -4.12
CA CYS A 101 0.32 7.26 -4.64
C CYS A 101 1.65 7.32 -3.89
N SER A 102 2.74 7.48 -4.63
CA SER A 102 4.08 7.53 -4.05
C SER A 102 4.44 8.90 -3.49
N ARG A 103 3.61 9.92 -3.67
CA ARG A 103 3.92 11.27 -3.16
C ARG A 103 3.39 11.44 -1.74
N ARG A 104 4.24 11.89 -0.85
CA ARG A 104 3.82 12.16 0.52
C ARG A 104 2.78 13.28 0.54
N GLY A 105 1.71 13.06 1.26
CA GLY A 105 0.59 13.99 1.34
C GLY A 105 -0.56 13.66 0.42
N CYS A 106 -0.32 12.88 -0.64
CA CYS A 106 -1.39 12.43 -1.51
C CYS A 106 -1.91 11.07 -1.01
N ARG A 107 -3.19 11.00 -0.72
CA ARG A 107 -3.80 9.79 -0.16
C ARG A 107 -4.54 8.97 -1.20
N ALA A 108 -4.26 9.20 -2.48
CA ALA A 108 -4.90 8.43 -3.53
C ALA A 108 -4.49 6.96 -3.42
N HIS A 109 -5.48 6.10 -3.37
CA HIS A 109 -5.26 4.66 -3.33
C HIS A 109 -6.48 3.95 -3.90
N GLY A 110 -6.33 2.68 -4.22
CA GLY A 110 -7.42 1.87 -4.75
C GLY A 110 -7.11 0.41 -4.64
N ILE A 111 -8.11 -0.41 -4.84
CA ILE A 111 -7.98 -1.86 -4.89
C ILE A 111 -8.46 -2.29 -6.26
N GLY A 112 -7.68 -3.15 -6.92
CA GLY A 112 -8.02 -3.68 -8.23
C GLY A 112 -7.86 -5.18 -8.29
N GLY A 113 -8.30 -5.77 -9.39
CA GLY A 113 -8.09 -7.19 -9.64
C GLY A 113 -8.83 -8.15 -8.73
N VAL A 114 -9.87 -7.68 -8.01
CA VAL A 114 -10.59 -8.49 -7.09
C VAL A 114 -11.93 -8.80 -7.71
N GLY A 115 -12.00 -9.59 -8.69
CA GLY A 115 -13.24 -9.96 -9.36
C GLY A 115 -14.06 -8.73 -9.73
N ASP A 116 -15.30 -8.68 -9.31
CA ASP A 116 -16.13 -7.53 -9.58
C ASP A 116 -16.32 -6.71 -8.29
N ILE A 117 -17.04 -5.60 -8.42
CA ILE A 117 -17.21 -4.70 -7.29
C ILE A 117 -18.05 -5.32 -6.19
N ASP A 118 -18.94 -6.22 -6.53
CA ASP A 118 -19.75 -6.90 -5.53
C ASP A 118 -18.90 -7.82 -4.67
N ASP A 119 -17.94 -8.52 -5.29
CA ASP A 119 -17.00 -9.35 -4.54
C ASP A 119 -16.17 -8.51 -3.61
N LEU A 120 -15.70 -7.34 -4.06
CA LEU A 120 -14.93 -6.44 -3.23
C LEU A 120 -15.77 -5.93 -2.07
N MET A 121 -16.98 -5.49 -2.32
CA MET A 121 -17.85 -4.98 -1.27
C MET A 121 -18.21 -6.07 -0.26
N GLY A 122 -18.43 -7.28 -0.72
CA GLY A 122 -18.68 -8.40 0.16
C GLY A 122 -17.50 -8.70 1.07
N LEU A 123 -16.27 -8.64 0.53
CA LEU A 123 -15.07 -8.85 1.31
C LEU A 123 -14.90 -7.74 2.36
N VAL A 124 -15.07 -6.49 1.98
CA VAL A 124 -14.94 -5.37 2.89
C VAL A 124 -15.97 -5.46 4.01
N ASN A 125 -17.21 -5.77 3.67
CA ASN A 125 -18.27 -5.87 4.67
C ASN A 125 -17.98 -6.97 5.69
N ARG A 126 -17.47 -8.10 5.23
CA ARG A 126 -17.13 -9.18 6.17
C ARG A 126 -15.96 -8.82 7.07
N MET A 127 -14.99 -8.09 6.54
CA MET A 127 -13.78 -7.78 7.30
C MET A 127 -13.97 -6.59 8.24
N LEU A 128 -14.88 -5.70 7.94
CA LEU A 128 -15.07 -4.53 8.76
C LEU A 128 -16.04 -4.73 9.90
N ASP A 129 -16.59 -5.90 10.04
CA ASP A 129 -17.52 -6.16 11.13
C ASP A 129 -18.59 -5.10 11.15
N THR A 130 -19.13 -4.84 10.04
CA THR A 130 -20.07 -3.85 10.02
C THR A 130 -21.32 -4.51 10.36
N PRO A 131 -21.92 -4.12 11.33
CA PRO A 131 -23.07 -4.75 11.73
C PRO A 131 -24.22 -4.25 11.00
N TYR A 132 -24.06 -3.95 9.93
CA TYR A 132 -25.12 -3.64 9.25
C TYR A 132 -25.82 -4.69 8.98
N ASP A 133 -25.33 -5.42 9.30
CA ASP A 133 -26.10 -6.27 9.39
C ASP A 133 -27.24 -5.76 9.98
#